data_ef51a5d48caa12286174b2769ab8e057
#
_entry.id   ef51a5d48caa12286174b2769ab8e057
#
_cell.length_a   1.000
_cell.length_b   1.000
_cell.length_c   1.000
_cell.angle_alpha   90.00
_cell.angle_beta   90.00
_cell.angle_gamma   90.00
#
_symmetry.space_group_name_H-M   'P 1'
#
loop_
_entity.id
_entity.type
_entity.pdbx_description
1 polymer ?
#
loop_
_entity_poly.entity_id
_entity_poly.type
_entity_poly.pdbx_seq_one_letter_code
_entity_poly.pdbx_strand_id
1 'polypeptide(L)'
;MGIFDSFIPWRRSKPEDWEKPTWDAPGDFSFIDPWGVRVDSMTVEELYRDQPHLRTVTSFIARMVSTVSLHVYRREDDGGRERVRENDPQAGGLARLMRRANDNMLMAELLTQTVMDLCLYDEWIWLVGGEQDGEAAILPIPHHWIQKRHFSDPWTLEGITLWRGDNGRPMYIGAENIIRHTGYNPSTLKFGTSPILALKNVLKQNKARGEYQEQLWERGPRMAGFIERPLDAKWDHKDRQRFKSDLRAQFSAGGSGAGGVALLEDGMKFQPHHLKADDEQLVEQTKLSLETVAQVYHVNPTMVGILDNANYSNVKEFRQSLYGDTLLPIMKGIEESINAYLLPMLGVDDATFYVEFNMQERLRARFEEQAAVTSQAIGAPWMTVNEGRVMNNLCLLYTSPSPRDATLS
;
A
#
# COMPACT_ATOMS: atom_id res chain seq x y z
N MET A 1 -13.34 -15.36 21.71
CA MET A 1 -12.18 -16.17 21.34
C MET A 1 -11.52 -15.44 20.18
N GLY A 2 -10.34 -14.87 20.38
CA GLY A 2 -9.66 -14.09 19.33
C GLY A 2 -8.99 -15.02 18.30
N ILE A 3 -8.75 -14.52 17.09
CA ILE A 3 -8.07 -15.25 16.00
C ILE A 3 -6.76 -15.91 16.47
N PHE A 4 -6.06 -15.30 17.42
CA PHE A 4 -4.83 -15.85 18.02
C PHE A 4 -5.03 -17.05 18.94
N ASP A 5 -6.23 -17.28 19.48
CA ASP A 5 -6.45 -18.40 20.40
C ASP A 5 -6.53 -19.74 19.67
N SER A 6 -6.87 -19.70 18.38
CA SER A 6 -6.90 -20.88 17.49
C SER A 6 -5.61 -21.05 16.67
N PHE A 7 -4.78 -20.00 16.56
CA PHE A 7 -3.55 -20.03 15.78
C PHE A 7 -2.39 -20.60 16.59
N ILE A 8 -1.83 -21.72 16.14
CA ILE A 8 -0.70 -22.37 16.79
C ILE A 8 0.53 -22.20 15.89
N PRO A 9 1.58 -21.48 16.34
CA PRO A 9 2.83 -21.42 15.61
C PRO A 9 3.41 -22.82 15.37
N TRP A 10 3.85 -23.13 14.18
CA TRP A 10 4.34 -24.47 13.80
C TRP A 10 5.57 -24.89 14.58
N ARG A 11 6.44 -23.95 14.92
CA ARG A 11 7.59 -24.20 15.78
C ARG A 11 7.42 -23.36 17.03
N ARG A 12 7.15 -24.01 18.15
CA ARG A 12 7.17 -23.34 19.45
C ARG A 12 8.61 -23.09 19.85
N SER A 13 9.08 -21.84 19.76
CA SER A 13 10.29 -21.45 20.49
C SER A 13 10.00 -21.60 21.97
N LYS A 14 10.90 -22.24 22.73
CA LYS A 14 10.77 -22.37 24.18
C LYS A 14 10.94 -20.99 24.79
N PRO A 15 9.92 -20.41 25.47
CA PRO A 15 10.04 -19.11 26.12
C PRO A 15 11.03 -19.10 27.30
N GLU A 16 11.40 -20.28 27.80
CA GLU A 16 12.19 -20.43 29.04
C GLU A 16 13.70 -20.23 28.87
N ASP A 17 14.23 -20.33 27.64
CA ASP A 17 15.68 -20.23 27.38
C ASP A 17 16.10 -18.87 26.84
N TRP A 18 15.19 -17.90 26.85
CA TRP A 18 15.50 -16.58 26.28
C TRP A 18 16.18 -15.68 27.30
N GLU A 19 17.51 -15.72 27.36
CA GLU A 19 18.31 -14.70 28.02
C GLU A 19 18.20 -13.40 27.20
N LYS A 20 17.92 -12.29 27.90
CA LYS A 20 17.93 -10.96 27.28
C LYS A 20 19.25 -10.80 26.53
N PRO A 21 19.25 -10.39 25.25
CA PRO A 21 20.50 -10.03 24.58
C PRO A 21 21.23 -8.99 25.43
N THR A 22 22.40 -9.32 25.90
CA THR A 22 23.25 -8.46 26.75
C THR A 22 23.95 -7.36 25.93
N TRP A 23 23.52 -7.17 24.70
CA TRP A 23 24.11 -6.18 23.83
C TRP A 23 23.38 -4.84 23.96
N ASP A 24 23.73 -4.09 25.00
CA ASP A 24 23.52 -2.65 25.08
C ASP A 24 24.51 -1.97 24.13
N ALA A 25 24.18 -1.89 22.83
CA ALA A 25 24.95 -1.06 21.92
C ALA A 25 24.93 0.38 22.42
N PRO A 26 26.06 1.05 22.54
CA PRO A 26 26.08 2.48 22.81
C PRO A 26 25.49 3.21 21.60
N GLY A 27 24.30 3.72 21.75
CA GLY A 27 23.45 4.21 20.68
C GLY A 27 22.31 3.24 20.45
N ASP A 28 21.49 3.07 21.46
CA ASP A 28 20.22 2.40 21.35
C ASP A 28 19.35 3.19 20.37
N PHE A 29 19.42 2.82 19.07
CA PHE A 29 18.54 3.31 18.01
C PHE A 29 17.09 2.84 18.19
N SER A 30 16.76 2.29 19.36
CA SER A 30 15.40 1.99 19.77
C SER A 30 14.51 3.24 19.81
N PHE A 31 15.11 4.42 19.79
CA PHE A 31 14.41 5.72 19.74
C PHE A 31 14.05 6.22 18.35
N ILE A 32 14.57 5.62 17.29
CA ILE A 32 13.91 5.75 16.00
C ILE A 32 12.88 4.62 15.96
N ASP A 33 11.83 4.84 16.72
CA ASP A 33 10.60 4.11 16.62
C ASP A 33 10.23 4.07 15.13
N PRO A 34 10.33 2.93 14.41
CA PRO A 34 9.91 2.85 13.02
C PRO A 34 8.42 3.20 12.88
N TRP A 35 7.71 3.16 14.02
CA TRP A 35 6.33 3.61 14.21
C TRP A 35 6.23 5.10 14.50
N GLY A 36 7.32 5.74 14.86
CA GLY A 36 7.43 7.17 15.14
C GLY A 36 7.45 8.04 13.89
N VAL A 37 7.07 7.50 12.73
CA VAL A 37 6.75 8.31 11.57
C VAL A 37 5.54 9.16 11.91
N ARG A 38 5.81 10.37 12.37
CA ARG A 38 4.79 11.36 12.70
C ARG A 38 4.94 12.57 11.79
N VAL A 39 3.83 13.02 11.26
CA VAL A 39 3.72 14.30 10.59
C VAL A 39 2.83 15.17 11.46
N ASP A 40 3.41 16.17 12.09
CA ASP A 40 2.71 17.06 13.03
C ASP A 40 1.92 16.29 14.12
N SER A 41 2.56 15.33 14.79
CA SER A 41 1.99 14.42 15.79
C SER A 41 1.03 13.34 15.28
N MET A 42 0.72 13.29 13.99
CA MET A 42 -0.12 12.21 13.42
C MET A 42 0.69 10.94 13.18
N THR A 43 0.08 9.80 13.51
CA THR A 43 0.62 8.47 13.21
C THR A 43 0.40 8.10 11.73
N VAL A 44 1.04 7.02 11.27
CA VAL A 44 0.86 6.52 9.90
C VAL A 44 -0.60 6.12 9.64
N GLU A 45 -1.25 5.50 10.61
CA GLU A 45 -2.67 5.10 10.55
C GLU A 45 -3.60 6.33 10.43
N GLU A 46 -3.32 7.37 11.22
CA GLU A 46 -4.06 8.64 11.15
C GLU A 46 -3.84 9.32 9.80
N LEU A 47 -2.61 9.33 9.28
CA LEU A 47 -2.31 9.88 7.95
C LEU A 47 -3.04 9.10 6.85
N TYR A 48 -3.06 7.77 6.90
CA TYR A 48 -3.81 6.98 5.94
C TYR A 48 -5.31 7.24 6.00
N ARG A 49 -5.87 7.46 7.20
CA ARG A 49 -7.29 7.76 7.40
C ARG A 49 -7.65 9.15 6.89
N ASP A 50 -6.82 10.15 7.19
CA ASP A 50 -7.17 11.56 7.07
C ASP A 50 -6.59 12.22 5.80
N GLN A 51 -5.65 11.58 5.09
CA GLN A 51 -5.02 12.10 3.87
C GLN A 51 -5.53 11.41 2.60
N PRO A 52 -6.46 12.02 1.85
CA PRO A 52 -7.11 11.38 0.71
C PRO A 52 -6.12 11.03 -0.41
N HIS A 53 -5.12 11.86 -0.68
CA HIS A 53 -4.13 11.61 -1.73
C HIS A 53 -3.27 10.37 -1.41
N LEU A 54 -2.81 10.25 -0.17
CA LEU A 54 -2.07 9.09 0.29
C LEU A 54 -2.91 7.82 0.15
N ARG A 55 -4.15 7.87 0.66
CA ARG A 55 -5.08 6.74 0.58
C ARG A 55 -5.39 6.33 -0.86
N THR A 56 -5.59 7.29 -1.76
CA THR A 56 -5.89 7.02 -3.17
C THR A 56 -4.76 6.24 -3.83
N VAL A 57 -3.52 6.70 -3.70
CA VAL A 57 -2.38 6.09 -4.38
C VAL A 57 -2.05 4.71 -3.78
N THR A 58 -1.96 4.61 -2.45
CA THR A 58 -1.59 3.35 -1.78
C THR A 58 -2.65 2.26 -1.98
N SER A 59 -3.95 2.61 -1.83
CA SER A 59 -5.03 1.66 -2.07
C SER A 59 -5.14 1.25 -3.54
N PHE A 60 -4.80 2.13 -4.49
CA PHE A 60 -4.75 1.80 -5.90
C PHE A 60 -3.70 0.71 -6.17
N ILE A 61 -2.46 0.89 -5.69
CA ILE A 61 -1.38 -0.10 -5.85
C ILE A 61 -1.79 -1.45 -5.23
N ALA A 62 -2.26 -1.43 -3.97
CA ALA A 62 -2.63 -2.64 -3.26
C ALA A 62 -3.75 -3.42 -3.98
N ARG A 63 -4.78 -2.72 -4.47
CA ARG A 63 -5.86 -3.32 -5.26
C ARG A 63 -5.38 -3.88 -6.60
N MET A 64 -4.43 -3.21 -7.27
CA MET A 64 -3.89 -3.71 -8.53
C MET A 64 -3.10 -5.01 -8.33
N VAL A 65 -2.23 -5.09 -7.33
CA VAL A 65 -1.46 -6.29 -7.01
C VAL A 65 -2.38 -7.43 -6.58
N SER A 66 -3.32 -7.18 -5.66
CA SER A 66 -4.21 -8.22 -5.13
C SER A 66 -5.15 -8.86 -6.16
N THR A 67 -5.33 -8.21 -7.31
CA THR A 67 -6.14 -8.77 -8.41
C THR A 67 -5.37 -9.75 -9.28
N VAL A 68 -4.07 -9.90 -9.09
CA VAL A 68 -3.22 -10.86 -9.81
C VAL A 68 -3.11 -12.12 -8.95
N SER A 69 -3.55 -13.26 -9.48
CA SER A 69 -3.56 -14.51 -8.72
C SER A 69 -2.17 -15.11 -8.60
N LEU A 70 -1.85 -15.63 -7.41
CA LEU A 70 -0.68 -16.46 -7.17
C LEU A 70 -0.98 -17.93 -7.51
N HIS A 71 -0.08 -18.58 -8.22
CA HIS A 71 -0.19 -20.00 -8.56
C HIS A 71 1.09 -20.74 -8.18
N VAL A 72 0.92 -22.00 -7.81
CA VAL A 72 2.02 -22.92 -7.59
C VAL A 72 2.30 -23.68 -8.88
N TYR A 73 3.55 -23.78 -9.24
CA TYR A 73 4.04 -24.51 -10.40
C TYR A 73 5.06 -25.57 -9.99
N ARG A 74 5.02 -26.71 -10.70
CA ARG A 74 6.09 -27.73 -10.69
C ARG A 74 6.97 -27.50 -11.89
N ARG A 75 8.29 -27.52 -11.69
CA ARG A 75 9.28 -27.57 -12.78
C ARG A 75 9.31 -28.97 -13.36
N GLU A 76 9.25 -29.09 -14.67
CA GLU A 76 9.40 -30.35 -15.39
C GLU A 76 10.84 -30.49 -15.92
N ASP A 77 11.31 -31.74 -16.06
CA ASP A 77 12.69 -32.04 -16.50
C ASP A 77 12.98 -31.55 -17.92
N ASP A 78 11.94 -31.36 -18.74
CA ASP A 78 12.03 -30.86 -20.11
C ASP A 78 12.08 -29.33 -20.21
N GLY A 79 12.15 -28.65 -19.07
CA GLY A 79 12.06 -27.17 -18.97
C GLY A 79 10.65 -26.60 -19.03
N GLY A 80 9.63 -27.49 -19.05
CA GLY A 80 8.23 -27.13 -18.92
C GLY A 80 7.84 -26.74 -17.50
N ARG A 81 6.58 -26.33 -17.33
CA ARG A 81 5.98 -26.11 -16.03
C ARG A 81 4.54 -26.60 -15.98
N GLU A 82 4.18 -27.28 -14.91
CA GLU A 82 2.82 -27.72 -14.65
C GLU A 82 2.22 -26.92 -13.49
N ARG A 83 0.97 -26.47 -13.64
CA ARG A 83 0.26 -25.82 -12.54
C ARG A 83 -0.21 -26.85 -11.53
N VAL A 84 0.24 -26.72 -10.30
CA VAL A 84 -0.13 -27.58 -9.18
C VAL A 84 -1.58 -27.27 -8.74
N ARG A 85 -2.36 -28.34 -8.50
CA ARG A 85 -3.73 -28.25 -7.97
C ARG A 85 -3.76 -28.63 -6.48
N GLU A 86 -4.85 -28.31 -5.79
CA GLU A 86 -5.01 -28.57 -4.35
C GLU A 86 -5.02 -30.07 -3.99
N ASN A 87 -5.28 -30.95 -4.94
CA ASN A 87 -5.23 -32.40 -4.75
C ASN A 87 -3.83 -33.01 -4.94
N ASP A 88 -2.81 -32.20 -5.21
CA ASP A 88 -1.43 -32.68 -5.35
C ASP A 88 -0.90 -33.16 -3.98
N PRO A 89 -0.31 -34.37 -3.90
CA PRO A 89 0.11 -34.95 -2.63
C PRO A 89 1.31 -34.25 -2.00
N GLN A 90 2.12 -33.50 -2.78
CA GLN A 90 3.36 -32.86 -2.32
C GLN A 90 3.18 -31.35 -2.07
N ALA A 91 2.43 -30.66 -2.90
CA ALA A 91 2.27 -29.21 -2.85
C ALA A 91 0.81 -28.74 -2.89
N GLY A 92 -0.16 -29.64 -2.72
CA GLY A 92 -1.58 -29.29 -2.70
C GLY A 92 -1.95 -28.37 -1.55
N GLY A 93 -1.35 -28.53 -0.37
CA GLY A 93 -1.50 -27.64 0.76
C GLY A 93 -1.00 -26.22 0.46
N LEU A 94 0.14 -26.09 -0.23
CA LEU A 94 0.64 -24.80 -0.69
C LEU A 94 -0.31 -24.17 -1.74
N ALA A 95 -0.83 -24.97 -2.69
CA ALA A 95 -1.77 -24.48 -3.69
C ALA A 95 -3.07 -23.94 -3.07
N ARG A 96 -3.57 -24.60 -2.01
CA ARG A 96 -4.70 -24.12 -1.23
C ARG A 96 -4.36 -22.83 -0.47
N LEU A 97 -3.20 -22.77 0.17
CA LEU A 97 -2.71 -21.59 0.88
C LEU A 97 -2.61 -20.36 -0.04
N MET A 98 -2.17 -20.55 -1.29
CA MET A 98 -2.12 -19.46 -2.30
C MET A 98 -3.50 -18.98 -2.75
N ARG A 99 -4.57 -19.68 -2.42
CA ARG A 99 -5.94 -19.22 -2.62
C ARG A 99 -6.54 -18.62 -1.35
N ARG A 100 -6.26 -19.23 -0.20
CA ARG A 100 -6.83 -18.87 1.08
C ARG A 100 -5.74 -18.85 2.15
N ALA A 101 -5.42 -17.65 2.63
CA ALA A 101 -4.32 -17.45 3.58
C ALA A 101 -4.60 -18.10 4.97
N ASN A 102 -5.86 -18.10 5.41
CA ASN A 102 -6.34 -18.73 6.64
C ASN A 102 -7.87 -18.86 6.57
N ASP A 103 -8.50 -19.40 7.62
CA ASP A 103 -9.94 -19.63 7.66
C ASP A 103 -10.82 -18.39 7.45
N ASN A 104 -10.30 -17.22 7.75
CA ASN A 104 -11.05 -15.97 7.73
C ASN A 104 -10.56 -14.99 6.63
N MET A 105 -9.55 -15.35 5.84
CA MET A 105 -8.89 -14.43 4.92
C MET A 105 -8.49 -15.11 3.62
N LEU A 106 -8.89 -14.52 2.50
CA LEU A 106 -8.42 -14.92 1.18
C LEU A 106 -6.99 -14.42 0.93
N MET A 107 -6.25 -15.08 0.04
CA MET A 107 -4.93 -14.62 -0.36
C MET A 107 -4.94 -13.21 -0.95
N ALA A 108 -5.96 -12.84 -1.71
CA ALA A 108 -6.11 -11.48 -2.25
C ALA A 108 -6.25 -10.41 -1.14
N GLU A 109 -6.88 -10.74 -0.02
CA GLU A 109 -7.01 -9.84 1.13
C GLU A 109 -5.67 -9.72 1.86
N LEU A 110 -4.95 -10.83 2.05
CA LEU A 110 -3.59 -10.85 2.59
C LEU A 110 -2.66 -9.99 1.73
N LEU A 111 -2.67 -10.17 0.42
CA LEU A 111 -1.86 -9.38 -0.52
C LEU A 111 -2.20 -7.89 -0.45
N THR A 112 -3.49 -7.55 -0.32
CA THR A 112 -3.90 -6.14 -0.14
C THR A 112 -3.26 -5.54 1.10
N GLN A 113 -3.32 -6.23 2.25
CA GLN A 113 -2.72 -5.76 3.49
C GLN A 113 -1.19 -5.69 3.38
N THR A 114 -0.56 -6.72 2.80
CA THR A 114 0.89 -6.78 2.58
C THR A 114 1.40 -5.59 1.78
N VAL A 115 0.73 -5.27 0.67
CA VAL A 115 1.12 -4.12 -0.16
C VAL A 115 0.81 -2.79 0.50
N MET A 116 -0.28 -2.71 1.28
CA MET A 116 -0.57 -1.52 2.08
C MET A 116 0.52 -1.28 3.13
N ASP A 117 0.94 -2.32 3.84
CA ASP A 117 2.02 -2.23 4.82
C ASP A 117 3.34 -1.82 4.17
N LEU A 118 3.67 -2.39 3.00
CA LEU A 118 4.83 -1.98 2.21
C LEU A 118 4.76 -0.50 1.83
N CYS A 119 3.62 -0.02 1.35
CA CYS A 119 3.43 1.38 0.98
C CYS A 119 3.51 2.33 2.18
N LEU A 120 3.03 1.93 3.34
CA LEU A 120 2.96 2.80 4.51
C LEU A 120 4.22 2.75 5.37
N TYR A 121 4.80 1.57 5.52
CA TYR A 121 5.92 1.32 6.45
C TYR A 121 7.22 0.90 5.78
N ASP A 122 7.18 0.59 4.47
CA ASP A 122 8.30 -0.02 3.74
C ASP A 122 8.72 -1.39 4.34
N GLU A 123 7.75 -2.07 4.95
CA GLU A 123 7.93 -3.36 5.60
C GLU A 123 6.60 -4.10 5.66
N TRP A 124 6.62 -5.42 5.52
CA TRP A 124 5.50 -6.28 5.86
C TRP A 124 5.97 -7.52 6.60
N ILE A 125 5.09 -8.07 7.42
CA ILE A 125 5.38 -9.22 8.27
C ILE A 125 4.22 -10.20 8.24
N TRP A 126 4.52 -11.44 7.93
CA TRP A 126 3.58 -12.55 8.02
C TRP A 126 3.97 -13.48 9.15
N LEU A 127 3.00 -13.92 9.92
CA LEU A 127 3.10 -15.03 10.83
C LEU A 127 2.62 -16.30 10.13
N VAL A 128 3.49 -17.30 10.06
CA VAL A 128 3.19 -18.62 9.49
C VAL A 128 3.00 -19.61 10.63
N GLY A 129 1.93 -20.38 10.56
CA GLY A 129 1.63 -21.40 11.56
C GLY A 129 0.60 -22.40 11.06
N GLY A 130 0.03 -23.19 11.96
CA GLY A 130 -1.03 -24.13 11.68
C GLY A 130 -2.35 -23.73 12.33
N GLU A 131 -3.45 -24.07 11.72
CA GLU A 131 -4.79 -24.04 12.32
C GLU A 131 -5.05 -25.30 13.15
N GLN A 132 -6.20 -25.36 13.82
CA GLN A 132 -6.52 -26.48 14.71
C GLN A 132 -6.63 -27.83 13.99
N ASP A 133 -6.94 -27.81 12.71
CA ASP A 133 -6.99 -28.99 11.84
C ASP A 133 -5.62 -29.44 11.31
N GLY A 134 -4.56 -28.70 11.65
CA GLY A 134 -3.19 -28.97 11.22
C GLY A 134 -2.82 -28.40 9.85
N GLU A 135 -3.73 -27.63 9.23
CA GLU A 135 -3.46 -26.98 7.96
C GLU A 135 -2.59 -25.73 8.14
N ALA A 136 -1.75 -25.42 7.15
CA ALA A 136 -0.93 -24.23 7.17
C ALA A 136 -1.77 -22.98 7.00
N ALA A 137 -1.42 -21.94 7.75
CA ALA A 137 -2.09 -20.64 7.70
C ALA A 137 -1.09 -19.49 7.77
N ILE A 138 -1.45 -18.37 7.14
CA ILE A 138 -0.70 -17.12 7.16
C ILE A 138 -1.57 -16.02 7.74
N LEU A 139 -1.02 -15.29 8.70
CA LEU A 139 -1.63 -14.08 9.26
C LEU A 139 -0.74 -12.87 9.01
N PRO A 140 -1.26 -11.77 8.47
CA PRO A 140 -0.54 -10.50 8.43
C PRO A 140 -0.45 -9.94 9.85
N ILE A 141 0.69 -9.42 10.22
CA ILE A 141 0.90 -8.79 11.53
C ILE A 141 0.82 -7.28 11.37
N PRO A 142 -0.25 -6.64 11.86
CA PRO A 142 -0.33 -5.18 11.86
C PRO A 142 0.82 -4.59 12.68
N HIS A 143 1.45 -3.58 12.14
CA HIS A 143 2.63 -2.99 12.75
C HIS A 143 2.41 -2.50 14.19
N HIS A 144 1.27 -1.91 14.51
CA HIS A 144 0.96 -1.42 15.86
C HIS A 144 0.79 -2.54 16.92
N TRP A 145 0.67 -3.81 16.50
CA TRP A 145 0.65 -4.95 17.44
C TRP A 145 2.05 -5.34 17.89
N ILE A 146 3.10 -4.92 17.18
CA ILE A 146 4.47 -5.26 17.53
C ILE A 146 4.95 -4.32 18.63
N GLN A 147 5.14 -4.87 19.80
CA GLN A 147 5.67 -4.15 20.95
C GLN A 147 7.21 -4.01 20.86
N LYS A 148 7.87 -5.09 20.45
CA LYS A 148 9.33 -5.14 20.35
C LYS A 148 9.77 -6.11 19.25
N ARG A 149 10.86 -5.76 18.56
CA ARG A 149 11.64 -6.65 17.70
C ARG A 149 12.94 -7.00 18.40
N HIS A 150 13.31 -8.25 18.35
CA HIS A 150 14.52 -8.78 18.96
C HIS A 150 15.51 -9.11 17.85
N PHE A 151 16.70 -8.55 17.95
CA PHE A 151 17.77 -8.76 16.98
C PHE A 151 19.01 -9.26 17.74
N SER A 152 19.67 -10.33 17.26
CA SER A 152 20.95 -10.79 17.79
C SER A 152 22.11 -9.93 17.30
N ASP A 153 21.96 -9.38 16.11
CA ASP A 153 22.93 -8.54 15.45
C ASP A 153 22.22 -7.48 14.56
N PRO A 154 22.92 -6.57 13.87
CA PRO A 154 22.28 -5.51 13.09
C PRO A 154 21.33 -5.98 11.96
N TRP A 155 21.40 -7.24 11.55
CA TRP A 155 20.60 -7.78 10.40
C TRP A 155 19.77 -9.01 10.74
N THR A 156 20.08 -9.76 11.83
CA THR A 156 19.39 -11.03 12.13
C THR A 156 18.25 -10.80 13.13
N LEU A 157 17.02 -10.96 12.67
CA LEU A 157 15.84 -10.96 13.53
C LEU A 157 15.73 -12.30 14.25
N GLU A 158 15.66 -12.32 15.58
CA GLU A 158 15.39 -13.51 16.40
C GLU A 158 13.90 -13.73 16.64
N GLY A 159 13.12 -12.67 16.67
CA GLY A 159 11.69 -12.75 16.88
C GLY A 159 11.06 -11.40 17.18
N ILE A 160 9.76 -11.43 17.40
CA ILE A 160 8.96 -10.26 17.73
C ILE A 160 8.11 -10.53 18.98
N THR A 161 7.87 -9.47 19.74
CA THR A 161 6.88 -9.50 20.84
C THR A 161 5.65 -8.73 20.40
N LEU A 162 4.50 -9.41 20.41
CA LEU A 162 3.19 -8.83 20.06
C LEU A 162 2.41 -8.48 21.30
N TRP A 163 1.66 -7.38 21.22
CA TRP A 163 0.65 -7.07 22.22
C TRP A 163 -0.73 -7.59 21.77
N ARG A 164 -1.41 -8.33 22.63
CA ARG A 164 -2.72 -8.93 22.30
C ARG A 164 -3.92 -8.01 22.56
N GLY A 165 -3.73 -6.76 22.95
CA GLY A 165 -4.83 -5.77 23.09
C GLY A 165 -5.75 -5.95 24.31
N ASP A 166 -6.19 -7.14 24.63
CA ASP A 166 -7.20 -7.43 25.66
C ASP A 166 -6.56 -7.95 26.96
N ASN A 167 -5.97 -7.11 27.79
CA ASN A 167 -5.35 -7.54 29.08
C ASN A 167 -4.42 -8.76 28.94
N GLY A 168 -4.09 -9.15 27.71
CA GLY A 168 -3.29 -10.29 27.36
C GLY A 168 -1.82 -10.03 27.68
N ARG A 169 -1.13 -11.08 28.10
CA ARG A 169 0.33 -11.02 28.25
C ARG A 169 0.96 -10.86 26.87
N PRO A 170 2.06 -10.08 26.73
CA PRO A 170 2.83 -10.03 25.50
C PRO A 170 3.18 -11.44 25.04
N MET A 171 3.05 -11.68 23.73
CA MET A 171 3.35 -12.97 23.12
C MET A 171 4.64 -12.85 22.30
N TYR A 172 5.65 -13.66 22.64
CA TYR A 172 6.85 -13.78 21.83
C TYR A 172 6.66 -14.77 20.69
N ILE A 173 7.12 -14.41 19.51
CA ILE A 173 7.11 -15.24 18.30
C ILE A 173 8.54 -15.27 17.76
N GLY A 174 9.11 -16.45 17.64
CA GLY A 174 10.43 -16.65 17.05
C GLY A 174 10.45 -16.44 15.55
N ALA A 175 11.61 -16.04 15.03
CA ALA A 175 11.80 -15.74 13.61
C ALA A 175 11.52 -16.92 12.69
N GLU A 176 11.61 -18.16 13.20
CA GLU A 176 11.29 -19.40 12.48
C GLU A 176 9.82 -19.50 12.03
N ASN A 177 8.94 -18.67 12.60
CA ASN A 177 7.52 -18.61 12.24
C ASN A 177 7.18 -17.29 11.51
N ILE A 178 8.18 -16.49 11.15
CA ILE A 178 7.98 -15.16 10.59
C ILE A 178 8.58 -15.09 9.20
N ILE A 179 7.80 -14.59 8.25
CA ILE A 179 8.32 -14.09 6.98
C ILE A 179 8.24 -12.57 7.03
N ARG A 180 9.35 -11.94 6.73
CA ARG A 180 9.49 -10.49 6.79
C ARG A 180 10.21 -9.97 5.55
N HIS A 181 9.71 -8.88 5.02
CA HIS A 181 10.39 -8.11 3.99
C HIS A 181 10.55 -6.67 4.45
N THR A 182 11.70 -6.09 4.22
CA THR A 182 11.99 -4.67 4.54
C THR A 182 12.62 -4.01 3.33
N GLY A 183 12.18 -2.78 3.05
CA GLY A 183 12.79 -1.95 2.03
C GLY A 183 14.14 -1.36 2.48
N TYR A 184 14.68 -0.49 1.67
CA TYR A 184 15.98 0.14 1.90
C TYR A 184 15.93 1.20 2.99
N ASN A 185 16.90 1.17 3.88
CA ASN A 185 17.15 2.21 4.86
C ASN A 185 18.65 2.57 4.87
N PRO A 186 19.04 3.83 4.65
CA PRO A 186 20.42 4.23 4.59
C PRO A 186 21.14 4.17 5.94
N SER A 187 20.39 4.07 7.05
CA SER A 187 20.95 4.15 8.42
C SER A 187 21.02 2.79 9.11
N THR A 188 20.20 1.81 8.70
CA THR A 188 20.10 0.52 9.39
C THR A 188 19.56 -0.56 8.46
N LEU A 189 19.93 -1.81 8.73
CA LEU A 189 19.36 -2.99 8.08
C LEU A 189 18.14 -3.57 8.84
N LYS A 190 17.83 -3.00 10.01
CA LYS A 190 16.76 -3.51 10.88
C LYS A 190 15.36 -3.16 10.40
N PHE A 191 15.21 -2.05 9.65
CA PHE A 191 13.91 -1.51 9.24
C PHE A 191 14.02 -0.84 7.87
N GLY A 192 12.93 -0.84 7.11
CA GLY A 192 12.77 -0.02 5.91
C GLY A 192 12.64 1.47 6.23
N THR A 193 12.59 2.29 5.21
CA THR A 193 12.31 3.73 5.33
C THR A 193 10.95 4.03 4.75
N SER A 194 9.96 4.31 5.60
CA SER A 194 8.61 4.63 5.14
C SER A 194 8.61 5.74 4.07
N PRO A 195 7.96 5.53 2.91
CA PRO A 195 7.81 6.55 1.87
C PRO A 195 7.08 7.81 2.36
N ILE A 196 6.28 7.68 3.42
CA ILE A 196 5.58 8.81 4.06
C ILE A 196 6.56 9.86 4.59
N LEU A 197 7.77 9.46 5.00
CA LEU A 197 8.79 10.41 5.44
C LEU A 197 9.19 11.38 4.32
N ALA A 198 9.29 10.91 3.09
CA ALA A 198 9.55 11.75 1.93
C ALA A 198 8.39 12.71 1.64
N LEU A 199 7.16 12.29 1.95
CA LEU A 199 5.94 13.08 1.75
C LEU A 199 5.61 14.02 2.92
N LYS A 200 6.39 14.00 4.00
CA LYS A 200 6.09 14.74 5.23
C LYS A 200 5.67 16.20 5.01
N ASN A 201 6.42 16.94 4.21
CA ASN A 201 6.12 18.35 3.95
C ASN A 201 4.84 18.55 3.13
N VAL A 202 4.60 17.68 2.13
CA VAL A 202 3.39 17.72 1.29
C VAL A 202 2.15 17.43 2.13
N LEU A 203 2.20 16.39 2.96
CA LEU A 203 1.10 16.00 3.84
C LEU A 203 0.80 17.07 4.89
N LYS A 204 1.85 17.70 5.45
CA LYS A 204 1.71 18.84 6.37
C LYS A 204 1.03 20.02 5.71
N GLN A 205 1.45 20.40 4.50
CA GLN A 205 0.84 21.49 3.75
C GLN A 205 -0.63 21.20 3.41
N ASN A 206 -0.94 19.96 3.01
CA ASN A 206 -2.31 19.54 2.73
C ASN A 206 -3.22 19.66 3.95
N LYS A 207 -2.74 19.25 5.13
CA LYS A 207 -3.47 19.39 6.39
C LYS A 207 -3.71 20.85 6.72
N ALA A 208 -2.66 21.67 6.73
CA ALA A 208 -2.77 23.11 7.04
C ALA A 208 -3.72 23.84 6.07
N ARG A 209 -3.72 23.44 4.79
CA ARG A 209 -4.64 23.97 3.78
C ARG A 209 -6.08 23.57 4.07
N GLY A 210 -6.34 22.30 4.40
CA GLY A 210 -7.66 21.82 4.79
C GLY A 210 -8.22 22.58 5.98
N GLU A 211 -7.44 22.74 7.04
CA GLU A 211 -7.78 23.52 8.23
C GLU A 211 -8.06 25.00 7.92
N TYR A 212 -7.28 25.60 7.02
CA TYR A 212 -7.51 26.97 6.56
C TYR A 212 -8.83 27.09 5.79
N GLN A 213 -9.12 26.17 4.87
CA GLN A 213 -10.38 26.15 4.12
C GLN A 213 -11.59 25.96 5.03
N GLU A 214 -11.51 25.03 5.99
CA GLU A 214 -12.55 24.78 6.98
C GLU A 214 -12.83 26.07 7.80
N GLN A 215 -11.78 26.71 8.31
CA GLN A 215 -11.90 27.98 9.03
C GLN A 215 -12.50 29.09 8.15
N LEU A 216 -12.16 29.14 6.87
CA LEU A 216 -12.70 30.09 5.91
C LEU A 216 -14.20 29.84 5.69
N TRP A 217 -14.64 28.61 5.60
CA TRP A 217 -16.03 28.22 5.42
C TRP A 217 -16.87 28.41 6.71
N GLU A 218 -16.31 28.00 7.85
CA GLU A 218 -16.98 28.21 9.15
C GLU A 218 -17.15 29.69 9.50
N ARG A 219 -16.14 30.50 9.25
CA ARG A 219 -16.16 31.94 9.54
C ARG A 219 -16.82 32.75 8.43
N GLY A 220 -17.07 32.16 7.27
CA GLY A 220 -17.63 32.76 6.06
C GLY A 220 -16.62 33.64 5.32
N PRO A 221 -16.56 33.59 3.99
CA PRO A 221 -15.66 34.40 3.15
C PRO A 221 -16.01 35.88 3.16
N ARG A 222 -17.00 36.26 3.96
CA ARG A 222 -17.74 37.53 3.81
C ARG A 222 -17.19 38.70 4.61
N MET A 223 -16.09 38.49 5.38
CA MET A 223 -15.49 39.55 6.20
C MET A 223 -13.98 39.67 6.04
N ALA A 224 -13.43 39.19 4.91
CA ALA A 224 -12.06 39.52 4.56
C ALA A 224 -11.98 40.94 4.01
N GLY A 225 -11.97 41.90 4.91
CA GLY A 225 -11.87 43.29 4.57
C GLY A 225 -11.57 44.16 5.79
N PHE A 226 -11.20 45.36 5.53
CA PHE A 226 -10.97 46.38 6.58
C PHE A 226 -12.14 47.34 6.65
N ILE A 227 -12.56 47.67 7.87
CA ILE A 227 -13.52 48.79 8.09
C ILE A 227 -12.67 49.99 8.41
N GLU A 228 -12.60 50.92 7.47
CA GLU A 228 -11.96 52.22 7.65
C GLU A 228 -12.96 53.17 8.31
N ARG A 229 -12.48 53.93 9.23
CA ARG A 229 -13.22 54.96 9.92
C ARG A 229 -12.54 56.31 9.82
N PRO A 230 -13.26 57.41 9.62
CA PRO A 230 -12.70 58.77 9.67
C PRO A 230 -12.05 59.08 11.01
N LEU A 231 -10.94 59.82 10.99
CA LEU A 231 -10.16 60.16 12.18
C LEU A 231 -10.93 60.99 13.23
N ASP A 232 -11.98 61.69 12.83
CA ASP A 232 -12.72 62.61 13.67
C ASP A 232 -13.78 61.96 14.58
N ALA A 233 -14.05 60.70 14.38
CA ALA A 233 -15.06 60.00 15.16
C ALA A 233 -14.47 59.47 16.47
N LYS A 234 -14.91 59.99 17.61
CA LYS A 234 -14.50 59.59 18.97
C LYS A 234 -15.29 58.34 19.38
N TRP A 235 -14.60 57.23 19.53
CA TRP A 235 -15.16 55.99 20.09
C TRP A 235 -14.51 55.68 21.43
N ASP A 236 -15.34 55.48 22.45
CA ASP A 236 -14.91 54.90 23.69
C ASP A 236 -14.61 53.41 23.54
N HIS A 237 -13.84 52.85 24.45
CA HIS A 237 -13.48 51.44 24.46
C HIS A 237 -14.70 50.51 24.51
N LYS A 238 -15.78 50.94 25.19
CA LYS A 238 -17.04 50.21 25.27
C LYS A 238 -17.78 50.18 23.94
N ASP A 239 -17.85 51.26 23.21
CA ASP A 239 -18.50 51.35 21.90
C ASP A 239 -17.76 50.45 20.89
N ARG A 240 -16.45 50.41 20.95
CA ARG A 240 -15.63 49.53 20.10
C ARG A 240 -15.85 48.04 20.38
N GLN A 241 -15.99 47.68 21.66
CA GLN A 241 -16.30 46.29 22.04
C GLN A 241 -17.70 45.89 21.60
N ARG A 242 -18.68 46.78 21.80
CA ARG A 242 -20.08 46.55 21.41
C ARG A 242 -20.21 46.38 19.90
N PHE A 243 -19.61 47.24 19.11
CA PHE A 243 -19.58 47.09 17.64
C PHE A 243 -18.95 45.79 17.19
N LYS A 244 -17.82 45.40 17.80
CA LYS A 244 -17.19 44.10 17.50
C LYS A 244 -18.07 42.91 17.85
N SER A 245 -18.81 42.97 18.98
CA SER A 245 -19.72 41.89 19.38
C SER A 245 -20.92 41.79 18.46
N ASP A 246 -21.50 42.92 18.10
CA ASP A 246 -22.69 43.00 17.24
C ASP A 246 -22.36 42.55 15.80
N LEU A 247 -21.22 42.98 15.27
CA LEU A 247 -20.73 42.56 13.97
C LEU A 247 -20.45 41.04 13.92
N ARG A 248 -19.85 40.49 14.99
CA ARG A 248 -19.65 39.06 15.12
C ARG A 248 -20.97 38.30 15.23
N ALA A 249 -21.89 38.75 16.03
CA ALA A 249 -23.18 38.09 16.23
C ALA A 249 -24.04 38.08 14.97
N GLN A 250 -23.97 39.12 14.14
CA GLN A 250 -24.73 39.19 12.90
C GLN A 250 -24.08 38.48 11.71
N PHE A 251 -22.75 38.52 11.58
CA PHE A 251 -22.03 38.10 10.35
C PHE A 251 -21.08 36.94 10.53
N SER A 252 -21.00 36.31 11.74
CA SER A 252 -20.31 35.02 11.90
C SER A 252 -21.15 33.87 11.32
N ALA A 253 -20.48 32.74 11.04
CA ALA A 253 -21.14 31.53 10.57
C ALA A 253 -22.24 31.09 11.57
N GLY A 254 -23.48 31.08 11.12
CA GLY A 254 -24.66 30.82 11.98
C GLY A 254 -25.33 32.07 12.56
N GLY A 255 -24.84 33.26 12.33
CA GLY A 255 -25.51 34.52 12.69
C GLY A 255 -26.73 34.81 11.81
N SER A 256 -27.74 35.44 12.37
CA SER A 256 -29.02 35.76 11.69
C SER A 256 -28.88 36.64 10.45
N GLY A 257 -27.75 37.32 10.27
CA GLY A 257 -27.41 38.18 9.14
C GLY A 257 -26.44 37.57 8.13
N ALA A 258 -26.18 36.27 8.17
CA ALA A 258 -25.33 35.62 7.20
C ALA A 258 -25.89 35.80 5.77
N GLY A 259 -25.22 36.60 4.95
CA GLY A 259 -25.68 36.99 3.61
C GLY A 259 -26.35 38.35 3.53
N GLY A 260 -26.55 39.02 4.65
CA GLY A 260 -27.13 40.36 4.72
C GLY A 260 -26.15 41.49 4.43
N VAL A 261 -26.70 42.71 4.30
CA VAL A 261 -25.90 43.92 4.12
C VAL A 261 -25.61 44.54 5.50
N ALA A 262 -24.32 44.76 5.78
CA ALA A 262 -23.91 45.43 6.99
C ALA A 262 -24.22 46.94 6.88
N LEU A 263 -24.94 47.51 7.87
CA LEU A 263 -25.10 48.94 8.01
C LEU A 263 -23.84 49.51 8.67
N LEU A 264 -23.12 50.36 7.96
CA LEU A 264 -21.94 51.06 8.46
C LEU A 264 -22.32 52.49 8.82
N GLU A 265 -22.08 52.88 10.06
CA GLU A 265 -22.40 54.21 10.58
C GLU A 265 -21.16 55.12 10.60
N ASP A 266 -21.32 56.40 10.88
CA ASP A 266 -20.26 57.41 11.07
C ASP A 266 -19.24 57.52 9.93
N GLY A 267 -19.65 57.32 8.69
CA GLY A 267 -18.78 57.44 7.53
C GLY A 267 -17.77 56.30 7.37
N MET A 268 -17.99 55.17 8.03
CA MET A 268 -17.18 53.98 7.85
C MET A 268 -17.28 53.47 6.42
N LYS A 269 -16.16 52.99 5.89
CA LYS A 269 -16.07 52.34 4.57
C LYS A 269 -15.59 50.93 4.75
N PHE A 270 -16.29 49.97 4.14
CA PHE A 270 -15.82 48.61 4.04
C PHE A 270 -14.96 48.47 2.78
N GLN A 271 -13.71 48.11 2.95
CA GLN A 271 -12.81 47.74 1.87
C GLN A 271 -12.71 46.22 1.83
N PRO A 272 -13.35 45.56 0.87
CA PRO A 272 -13.21 44.13 0.73
C PRO A 272 -11.78 43.77 0.28
N HIS A 273 -11.14 42.85 0.99
CA HIS A 273 -9.91 42.25 0.52
C HIS A 273 -10.28 41.14 -0.47
N HIS A 274 -10.07 41.39 -1.75
CA HIS A 274 -10.38 40.40 -2.79
C HIS A 274 -9.32 39.33 -2.81
N LEU A 275 -9.64 38.14 -2.29
CA LEU A 275 -8.84 36.93 -2.38
C LEU A 275 -9.04 36.23 -3.75
N LYS A 276 -9.12 36.98 -4.86
CA LYS A 276 -9.44 36.42 -6.19
C LYS A 276 -8.35 35.58 -6.83
N ALA A 277 -7.12 35.61 -6.31
CA ALA A 277 -6.00 34.83 -6.88
C ALA A 277 -5.85 33.44 -6.26
N ASP A 278 -6.56 33.15 -5.16
CA ASP A 278 -6.26 31.96 -4.35
C ASP A 278 -7.02 30.70 -4.77
N ASP A 279 -8.20 30.84 -5.39
CA ASP A 279 -9.04 29.67 -5.70
C ASP A 279 -8.44 28.81 -6.84
N GLU A 280 -7.92 29.44 -7.91
CA GLU A 280 -7.24 28.69 -9.01
C GLU A 280 -5.93 28.07 -8.52
N GLN A 281 -5.16 28.79 -7.71
CA GLN A 281 -3.92 28.29 -7.11
C GLN A 281 -4.18 27.14 -6.14
N LEU A 282 -5.29 27.13 -5.41
CA LEU A 282 -5.66 26.05 -4.51
C LEU A 282 -5.95 24.73 -5.27
N VAL A 283 -6.65 24.82 -6.38
CA VAL A 283 -6.93 23.64 -7.24
C VAL A 283 -5.64 23.09 -7.83
N GLU A 284 -4.79 23.96 -8.38
CA GLU A 284 -3.51 23.56 -8.97
C GLU A 284 -2.55 22.95 -7.93
N GLN A 285 -2.46 23.56 -6.74
CA GLN A 285 -1.67 23.02 -5.63
C GLN A 285 -2.20 21.67 -5.13
N THR A 286 -3.51 21.43 -5.17
CA THR A 286 -4.11 20.15 -4.80
C THR A 286 -3.74 19.06 -5.82
N LYS A 287 -3.79 19.36 -7.11
CA LYS A 287 -3.31 18.49 -8.17
C LYS A 287 -1.83 18.16 -8.00
N LEU A 288 -0.99 19.18 -7.83
CA LEU A 288 0.45 19.04 -7.62
C LEU A 288 0.76 18.15 -6.40
N SER A 289 -0.04 18.24 -5.34
CA SER A 289 0.09 17.39 -4.16
C SER A 289 -0.20 15.92 -4.47
N LEU A 290 -1.25 15.63 -5.25
CA LEU A 290 -1.56 14.26 -5.68
C LEU A 290 -0.50 13.72 -6.63
N GLU A 291 -0.01 14.56 -7.55
CA GLU A 291 1.09 14.19 -8.45
C GLU A 291 2.36 13.84 -7.67
N THR A 292 2.72 14.64 -6.67
CA THR A 292 3.90 14.35 -5.83
C THR A 292 3.75 13.03 -5.06
N VAL A 293 2.56 12.76 -4.50
CA VAL A 293 2.30 11.48 -3.86
C VAL A 293 2.42 10.32 -4.85
N ALA A 294 1.82 10.45 -6.04
CA ALA A 294 1.89 9.42 -7.07
C ALA A 294 3.34 9.17 -7.54
N GLN A 295 4.15 10.22 -7.69
CA GLN A 295 5.57 10.13 -8.07
C GLN A 295 6.41 9.37 -7.04
N VAL A 296 6.21 9.60 -5.74
CA VAL A 296 6.94 8.89 -4.68
C VAL A 296 6.65 7.39 -4.70
N TYR A 297 5.44 7.00 -5.11
CA TYR A 297 5.05 5.60 -5.28
C TYR A 297 5.23 5.07 -6.70
N HIS A 298 5.93 5.80 -7.58
CA HIS A 298 6.18 5.41 -8.97
C HIS A 298 4.90 5.11 -9.78
N VAL A 299 3.80 5.81 -9.45
CA VAL A 299 2.52 5.69 -10.17
C VAL A 299 2.36 6.89 -11.09
N ASN A 300 2.03 6.64 -12.36
CA ASN A 300 1.70 7.73 -13.25
C ASN A 300 0.44 8.46 -12.76
N PRO A 301 0.47 9.79 -12.57
CA PRO A 301 -0.65 10.57 -12.05
C PRO A 301 -1.97 10.39 -12.81
N THR A 302 -1.89 10.10 -14.10
CA THR A 302 -3.08 9.81 -14.94
C THR A 302 -3.85 8.58 -14.44
N MET A 303 -3.16 7.59 -13.87
CA MET A 303 -3.78 6.36 -13.35
C MET A 303 -4.59 6.59 -12.06
N VAL A 304 -4.35 7.69 -11.36
CA VAL A 304 -5.06 8.08 -10.13
C VAL A 304 -6.01 9.27 -10.31
N GLY A 305 -6.32 9.63 -11.57
CA GLY A 305 -7.40 10.55 -11.91
C GLY A 305 -6.96 11.93 -12.39
N ILE A 306 -5.66 12.20 -12.61
CA ILE A 306 -5.19 13.45 -13.21
C ILE A 306 -5.14 13.27 -14.73
N LEU A 307 -6.14 13.83 -15.43
CA LEU A 307 -6.35 13.57 -16.86
C LEU A 307 -5.85 14.69 -17.77
N ASP A 308 -5.14 15.67 -17.26
CA ASP A 308 -4.77 16.90 -17.98
C ASP A 308 -4.01 16.64 -19.30
N ASN A 309 -3.36 15.48 -19.47
CA ASN A 309 -2.64 15.09 -20.68
C ASN A 309 -3.00 13.66 -21.17
N ALA A 310 -4.17 13.15 -20.80
CA ALA A 310 -4.56 11.78 -21.13
C ALA A 310 -5.17 11.70 -22.54
N ASN A 311 -4.42 11.14 -23.48
CA ASN A 311 -4.93 10.70 -24.77
C ASN A 311 -5.13 9.18 -24.76
N TYR A 312 -6.04 8.67 -25.59
CA TYR A 312 -6.38 7.24 -25.62
C TYR A 312 -5.16 6.33 -25.90
N SER A 313 -4.22 6.76 -26.72
CA SER A 313 -2.96 6.05 -26.97
C SER A 313 -2.05 5.98 -25.74
N ASN A 314 -1.93 7.09 -25.01
CA ASN A 314 -1.03 7.18 -23.86
C ASN A 314 -1.56 6.37 -22.66
N VAL A 315 -2.87 6.22 -22.51
CA VAL A 315 -3.46 5.41 -21.41
C VAL A 315 -3.05 3.94 -21.51
N LYS A 316 -2.91 3.41 -22.74
CA LYS A 316 -2.42 2.04 -22.95
C LYS A 316 -0.97 1.89 -22.49
N GLU A 317 -0.12 2.84 -22.83
CA GLU A 317 1.29 2.88 -22.44
C GLU A 317 1.46 3.07 -20.93
N PHE A 318 0.69 3.98 -20.33
CA PHE A 318 0.71 4.21 -18.88
C PHE A 318 0.27 2.96 -18.07
N ARG A 319 -0.72 2.24 -18.59
CA ARG A 319 -1.14 0.96 -17.97
C ARG A 319 -0.04 -0.10 -18.09
N GLN A 320 0.69 -0.13 -19.19
CA GLN A 320 1.81 -1.05 -19.38
C GLN A 320 2.98 -0.71 -18.45
N SER A 321 3.36 0.58 -18.35
CA SER A 321 4.37 1.07 -17.41
C SER A 321 3.98 0.79 -15.96
N LEU A 322 2.69 0.96 -15.58
CA LEU A 322 2.22 0.62 -14.24
C LEU A 322 2.55 -0.84 -13.89
N TYR A 323 2.23 -1.79 -14.76
CA TYR A 323 2.51 -3.20 -14.49
C TYR A 323 4.01 -3.52 -14.53
N GLY A 324 4.77 -2.95 -15.48
CA GLY A 324 6.20 -3.23 -15.64
C GLY A 324 7.07 -2.56 -14.59
N ASP A 325 6.80 -1.28 -14.32
CA ASP A 325 7.73 -0.44 -13.56
C ASP A 325 7.33 -0.31 -12.08
N THR A 326 6.01 -0.36 -11.78
CA THR A 326 5.50 -0.17 -10.41
C THR A 326 5.12 -1.48 -9.74
N LEU A 327 4.28 -2.30 -10.38
CA LEU A 327 3.70 -3.48 -9.73
C LEU A 327 4.62 -4.70 -9.76
N LEU A 328 5.34 -4.90 -10.87
CA LEU A 328 6.22 -6.08 -11.03
C LEU A 328 7.30 -6.17 -9.96
N PRO A 329 8.02 -5.09 -9.57
CA PRO A 329 9.00 -5.16 -8.48
C PRO A 329 8.38 -5.58 -7.16
N ILE A 330 7.18 -5.08 -6.83
CA ILE A 330 6.45 -5.45 -5.61
C ILE A 330 6.05 -6.93 -5.65
N MET A 331 5.46 -7.38 -6.76
CA MET A 331 5.07 -8.78 -6.92
C MET A 331 6.28 -9.71 -6.87
N LYS A 332 7.38 -9.35 -7.51
CA LYS A 332 8.63 -10.14 -7.45
C LYS A 332 9.18 -10.26 -6.03
N GLY A 333 9.20 -9.17 -5.26
CA GLY A 333 9.61 -9.21 -3.85
C GLY A 333 8.76 -10.17 -3.01
N ILE A 334 7.45 -10.21 -3.25
CA ILE A 334 6.54 -11.15 -2.57
C ILE A 334 6.79 -12.59 -3.05
N GLU A 335 6.89 -12.84 -4.37
CA GLU A 335 7.21 -14.16 -4.93
C GLU A 335 8.51 -14.71 -4.35
N GLU A 336 9.57 -13.94 -4.36
CA GLU A 336 10.88 -14.32 -3.85
C GLU A 336 10.83 -14.62 -2.36
N SER A 337 10.10 -13.83 -1.58
CA SER A 337 9.90 -14.08 -0.15
C SER A 337 9.14 -15.38 0.11
N ILE A 338 8.11 -15.68 -0.69
CA ILE A 338 7.36 -16.93 -0.60
C ILE A 338 8.29 -18.12 -0.96
N ASN A 339 8.98 -18.02 -2.08
CA ASN A 339 9.82 -19.12 -2.57
C ASN A 339 11.02 -19.39 -1.65
N ALA A 340 11.67 -18.33 -1.14
CA ALA A 340 12.85 -18.47 -0.29
C ALA A 340 12.54 -18.89 1.15
N TYR A 341 11.38 -18.47 1.69
CA TYR A 341 11.10 -18.64 3.12
C TYR A 341 9.87 -19.52 3.39
N LEU A 342 8.75 -19.30 2.69
CA LEU A 342 7.52 -20.04 2.97
C LEU A 342 7.62 -21.51 2.55
N LEU A 343 8.14 -21.81 1.35
CA LEU A 343 8.25 -23.19 0.88
C LEU A 343 9.05 -24.07 1.83
N PRO A 344 10.28 -23.67 2.24
CA PRO A 344 11.05 -24.45 3.24
C PRO A 344 10.35 -24.58 4.59
N MET A 345 9.64 -23.53 5.07
CA MET A 345 8.88 -23.59 6.31
C MET A 345 7.78 -24.65 6.25
N LEU A 346 7.16 -24.83 5.09
CA LEU A 346 6.11 -25.83 4.85
C LEU A 346 6.67 -27.23 4.50
N GLY A 347 7.99 -27.35 4.37
CA GLY A 347 8.63 -28.60 3.95
C GLY A 347 8.41 -28.95 2.47
N VAL A 348 8.07 -27.95 1.64
CA VAL A 348 7.92 -28.10 0.20
C VAL A 348 9.28 -27.87 -0.46
N ASP A 349 9.66 -28.76 -1.38
CA ASP A 349 10.94 -28.69 -2.10
C ASP A 349 10.95 -27.51 -3.09
N ASP A 350 11.77 -26.52 -2.82
CA ASP A 350 11.93 -25.30 -3.62
C ASP A 350 12.68 -25.52 -4.94
N ALA A 351 13.39 -26.64 -5.09
CA ALA A 351 14.00 -27.04 -6.35
C ALA A 351 12.94 -27.49 -7.37
N THR A 352 11.92 -28.20 -6.89
CA THR A 352 10.84 -28.78 -7.72
C THR A 352 9.66 -27.81 -7.87
N PHE A 353 9.29 -27.11 -6.81
CA PHE A 353 8.10 -26.26 -6.79
C PHE A 353 8.46 -24.78 -6.65
N TYR A 354 7.60 -23.93 -7.16
CA TYR A 354 7.70 -22.47 -6.97
C TYR A 354 6.33 -21.79 -7.08
N VAL A 355 6.24 -20.60 -6.53
CA VAL A 355 5.06 -19.74 -6.59
C VAL A 355 5.36 -18.54 -7.50
N GLU A 356 4.40 -18.20 -8.35
CA GLU A 356 4.51 -17.09 -9.31
C GLU A 356 3.15 -16.40 -9.47
N PHE A 357 3.16 -15.07 -9.63
CA PHE A 357 1.98 -14.31 -10.02
C PHE A 357 1.59 -14.57 -11.47
N ASN A 358 0.33 -14.90 -11.71
CA ASN A 358 -0.18 -15.15 -13.07
C ASN A 358 -0.53 -13.83 -13.79
N MET A 359 0.50 -13.20 -14.35
CA MET A 359 0.33 -11.96 -15.11
C MET A 359 -0.43 -12.15 -16.42
N GLN A 360 -0.42 -13.34 -17.00
CA GLN A 360 -1.04 -13.62 -18.30
C GLN A 360 -2.55 -13.46 -18.27
N GLU A 361 -3.17 -13.77 -17.15
CA GLU A 361 -4.61 -13.62 -16.99
C GLU A 361 -5.08 -12.15 -17.06
N ARG A 362 -4.25 -11.23 -16.59
CA ARG A 362 -4.51 -9.78 -16.62
C ARG A 362 -4.12 -9.11 -17.93
N LEU A 363 -3.15 -9.67 -18.63
CA LEU A 363 -2.67 -9.16 -19.91
C LEU A 363 -3.47 -9.75 -21.10
N ARG A 364 -4.60 -10.39 -20.86
CA ARG A 364 -5.46 -10.98 -21.92
C ARG A 364 -5.87 -9.99 -23.02
N ALA A 365 -5.91 -8.69 -22.74
CA ALA A 365 -6.07 -7.67 -23.78
C ALA A 365 -4.89 -7.62 -24.77
N ARG A 366 -3.73 -8.21 -24.40
CA ARG A 366 -2.58 -8.49 -25.27
C ARG A 366 -2.68 -9.83 -25.99
N PHE A 367 -3.67 -10.66 -25.64
CA PHE A 367 -3.76 -12.00 -26.20
C PHE A 367 -3.86 -11.97 -27.75
N GLU A 368 -4.55 -10.99 -28.31
CA GLU A 368 -4.59 -10.81 -29.77
C GLU A 368 -3.22 -10.43 -30.36
N GLU A 369 -2.50 -9.50 -29.72
CA GLU A 369 -1.14 -9.12 -30.15
C GLU A 369 -0.14 -10.25 -29.91
N GLN A 370 -0.19 -10.88 -28.74
CA GLN A 370 0.66 -12.03 -28.41
C GLN A 370 0.32 -13.27 -29.27
N ALA A 371 -0.94 -13.53 -29.54
CA ALA A 371 -1.36 -14.59 -30.43
C ALA A 371 -0.89 -14.34 -31.86
N ALA A 372 -0.93 -13.10 -32.33
CA ALA A 372 -0.39 -12.72 -33.62
C ALA A 372 1.15 -12.91 -33.68
N VAL A 373 1.87 -12.43 -32.66
CA VAL A 373 3.35 -12.59 -32.56
C VAL A 373 3.72 -14.06 -32.41
N THR A 374 3.05 -14.81 -31.54
CA THR A 374 3.30 -16.23 -31.34
C THR A 374 2.95 -17.04 -32.59
N SER A 375 1.84 -16.71 -33.27
CA SER A 375 1.47 -17.34 -34.54
C SER A 375 2.49 -17.08 -35.65
N GLN A 376 3.04 -15.87 -35.72
CA GLN A 376 4.14 -15.55 -36.64
C GLN A 376 5.43 -16.27 -36.25
N ALA A 377 5.75 -16.38 -34.96
CA ALA A 377 6.92 -17.09 -34.47
C ALA A 377 6.85 -18.60 -34.74
N ILE A 378 5.67 -19.22 -34.60
CA ILE A 378 5.41 -20.63 -34.93
C ILE A 378 5.48 -20.87 -36.44
N GLY A 379 5.08 -19.88 -37.25
CA GLY A 379 5.22 -19.92 -38.72
C GLY A 379 6.65 -19.66 -39.22
N ALA A 380 7.55 -19.21 -38.37
CA ALA A 380 8.96 -18.98 -38.65
C ALA A 380 9.83 -20.15 -38.10
N PRO A 381 11.08 -20.33 -38.58
CA PRO A 381 11.89 -21.52 -38.21
C PRO A 381 12.49 -21.48 -36.79
N TRP A 382 12.00 -20.64 -35.88
CA TRP A 382 12.59 -20.40 -34.57
C TRP A 382 11.68 -20.71 -33.36
N MET A 383 10.45 -21.19 -33.60
CA MET A 383 9.55 -21.64 -32.52
C MET A 383 8.68 -22.81 -33.00
N THR A 384 8.66 -23.89 -32.24
CA THR A 384 7.74 -25.01 -32.49
C THR A 384 6.33 -24.75 -31.95
N VAL A 385 5.34 -25.46 -32.44
CA VAL A 385 3.95 -25.37 -31.97
C VAL A 385 3.86 -25.67 -30.47
N ASN A 386 4.61 -26.66 -29.99
CA ASN A 386 4.59 -27.04 -28.58
C ASN A 386 5.28 -25.99 -27.69
N GLU A 387 6.39 -25.39 -28.11
CA GLU A 387 7.00 -24.28 -27.41
C GLU A 387 6.03 -23.08 -27.29
N GLY A 388 5.32 -22.72 -28.37
CA GLY A 388 4.31 -21.67 -28.33
C GLY A 388 3.12 -22.02 -27.42
N ARG A 389 2.76 -23.30 -27.30
CA ARG A 389 1.72 -23.77 -26.38
C ARG A 389 2.18 -23.73 -24.92
N VAL A 390 3.42 -24.12 -24.63
CA VAL A 390 4.02 -24.01 -23.29
C VAL A 390 4.09 -22.55 -22.84
N MET A 391 4.52 -21.63 -23.70
CA MET A 391 4.53 -20.19 -23.39
C MET A 391 3.15 -19.65 -23.03
N ASN A 392 2.07 -20.23 -23.57
CA ASN A 392 0.69 -19.83 -23.30
C ASN A 392 -0.03 -20.72 -22.26
N ASN A 393 0.72 -21.55 -21.49
CA ASN A 393 0.17 -22.52 -20.52
C ASN A 393 -0.91 -23.44 -21.11
N LEU A 394 -0.74 -23.85 -22.37
CA LEU A 394 -1.59 -24.82 -23.05
C LEU A 394 -0.94 -26.20 -23.02
N CYS A 395 -1.77 -27.24 -22.87
CA CYS A 395 -1.27 -28.64 -22.94
C CYS A 395 -0.53 -28.90 -24.23
N LEU A 396 0.56 -29.69 -24.16
CA LEU A 396 1.32 -30.12 -25.33
C LEU A 396 0.41 -30.88 -26.30
N LEU A 397 0.63 -30.67 -27.59
CA LEU A 397 0.03 -31.51 -28.62
C LEU A 397 0.95 -32.74 -28.81
N TYR A 398 0.50 -33.86 -28.33
CA TYR A 398 1.05 -35.14 -28.76
C TYR A 398 0.39 -35.45 -30.12
N THR A 399 1.06 -35.00 -31.19
CA THR A 399 0.59 -35.28 -32.54
C THR A 399 0.72 -36.78 -32.80
N SER A 400 -0.37 -37.48 -33.07
CA SER A 400 -0.33 -38.61 -33.98
C SER A 400 0.41 -38.20 -35.26
N PRO A 401 1.23 -39.09 -35.86
CA PRO A 401 2.09 -38.76 -37.00
C PRO A 401 1.30 -38.03 -38.08
N SER A 402 1.86 -36.95 -38.61
CA SER A 402 1.25 -36.19 -39.69
C SER A 402 0.89 -37.11 -40.85
N PRO A 403 -0.24 -36.94 -41.50
CA PRO A 403 -0.53 -37.69 -42.74
C PRO A 403 0.54 -37.58 -43.83
N ARG A 404 1.46 -36.62 -43.71
CA ARG A 404 2.64 -36.49 -44.61
C ARG A 404 3.75 -37.50 -44.30
N ASP A 405 3.84 -38.01 -43.08
CA ASP A 405 4.85 -39.00 -42.72
C ASP A 405 4.44 -40.42 -43.12
N ALA A 406 3.13 -40.64 -43.41
CA ALA A 406 2.61 -41.90 -43.85
C ALA A 406 2.82 -42.17 -45.37
N THR A 407 3.41 -41.22 -46.11
CA THR A 407 3.68 -41.36 -47.56
C THR A 407 5.15 -41.60 -47.89
N LEU A 408 5.99 -41.81 -46.89
CA LEU A 408 7.45 -42.09 -47.04
C LEU A 408 7.86 -43.48 -46.50
N SER A 409 6.94 -44.44 -46.45
CA SER A 409 7.23 -45.85 -46.19
C SER A 409 6.99 -46.72 -47.44
#